data_0d177cc3703a69f336564ac2bf1c783b
#
_entry.id   0d177cc3703a69f336564ac2bf1c783b
#
_cell.length_a   1.000
_cell.length_b   1.000
_cell.length_c   1.000
_cell.angle_alpha   90.00
_cell.angle_beta   90.00
_cell.angle_gamma   90.00
#
_symmetry.space_group_name_H-M   'P 1'
#
loop_
_entity.id
_entity.type
_entity.pdbx_description
1 polymer ?
#
loop_
_entity_poly.entity_id
_entity_poly.type
_entity_poly.pdbx_seq_one_letter_code
_entity_poly.pdbx_strand_id
1 'polypeptide(L)'
;PEKIIQFGEGNFLRAFVDWIVWNMNKKTDFNGSVVVVQPLAGGMVDWLNGQDCLYHVNLQGKENGQAINTLERIDVISRALNPYSQNQAFMALAEQPEMRFIISNTTEAGIAFDDSCKFTDAPAASYPGKLVQLLFHRYKFFEGDPTKGMILMPCELIFLNGHHLKECIYQYIELWKGDMGADYEGFKEWFTNHCYVCATLVDRIVPGFPRDTIKEIQQKVCYKDNLVVKAESFHLWVIEKAENMTVEQMQEEFPAHKAGLHVLITDNEKPYHERKVTLLNGPHTVLSPVTYLSGVNIVRDACEHPVLGKYIHKVQFEELMQTLNLPMDELQKFASDVLERFENPFVDHQVTSIMLNSFPKFETRDLPGVKIYLERKGELPQGLVFGLAAIITYYKGGVREDGAPIQPNDDQKIMDKLTELWAIGDTQKVAEGVLGFDYIWHEDLNKTVPGLTELVKKDLDLIQEKGMLEAVKTIL
;
A
#
# COMPACT_ATOMS: atom_id res chain seq x y z
N PRO A 1 1.23 27.60 11.72
CA PRO A 1 0.31 27.95 10.61
C PRO A 1 -0.26 26.70 9.95
N GLU A 2 -1.45 26.84 9.35
CA GLU A 2 -2.06 25.81 8.52
C GLU A 2 -1.31 25.74 7.18
N LYS A 3 -0.64 24.62 6.92
CA LYS A 3 0.17 24.41 5.71
C LYS A 3 -0.37 23.30 4.82
N ILE A 4 -1.21 22.42 5.36
CA ILE A 4 -1.66 21.21 4.70
C ILE A 4 -3.18 21.16 4.65
N ILE A 5 -3.74 20.95 3.45
CA ILE A 5 -5.13 20.55 3.24
C ILE A 5 -5.11 19.03 3.02
N GLN A 6 -5.80 18.28 3.88
CA GLN A 6 -5.83 16.82 3.83
C GLN A 6 -7.23 16.33 3.47
N PHE A 7 -7.37 15.74 2.29
CA PHE A 7 -8.61 15.10 1.87
C PHE A 7 -8.64 13.65 2.36
N GLY A 8 -9.35 13.46 3.43
CA GLY A 8 -9.50 12.18 4.11
C GLY A 8 -9.29 12.31 5.61
N GLU A 9 -10.26 11.82 6.37
CA GLU A 9 -10.31 11.83 7.83
C GLU A 9 -10.12 10.43 8.43
N GLY A 10 -9.90 9.43 7.57
CA GLY A 10 -9.84 8.03 7.95
C GLY A 10 -8.62 7.63 8.78
N ASN A 11 -8.64 6.40 9.25
CA ASN A 11 -7.61 5.85 10.14
C ASN A 11 -6.21 5.92 9.54
N PHE A 12 -6.09 5.65 8.23
CA PHE A 12 -4.77 5.59 7.59
C PHE A 12 -4.05 6.95 7.63
N LEU A 13 -4.66 8.02 7.12
CA LEU A 13 -4.01 9.34 7.11
C LEU A 13 -3.71 9.84 8.52
N ARG A 14 -4.61 9.59 9.47
CA ARG A 14 -4.41 10.00 10.87
C ARG A 14 -3.24 9.27 11.54
N ALA A 15 -3.02 8.01 11.23
CA ALA A 15 -1.92 7.21 11.75
C ALA A 15 -0.67 7.24 10.87
N PHE A 16 -0.69 7.88 9.73
CA PHE A 16 0.44 7.94 8.80
C PHE A 16 0.88 9.38 8.54
N VAL A 17 0.14 10.14 7.75
CA VAL A 17 0.51 11.53 7.39
C VAL A 17 0.52 12.43 8.61
N ASP A 18 -0.54 12.45 9.40
CA ASP A 18 -0.64 13.31 10.57
C ASP A 18 0.40 12.95 11.63
N TRP A 19 0.68 11.68 11.81
CA TRP A 19 1.74 11.19 12.66
C TRP A 19 3.13 11.62 12.15
N ILE A 20 3.38 11.58 10.84
CA ILE A 20 4.62 12.07 10.23
C ILE A 20 4.79 13.56 10.44
N VAL A 21 3.76 14.36 10.19
CA VAL A 21 3.77 15.82 10.39
C VAL A 21 4.02 16.16 11.87
N TRP A 22 3.39 15.43 12.79
CA TRP A 22 3.61 15.58 14.22
C TRP A 22 5.06 15.34 14.60
N ASN A 23 5.71 14.31 14.06
CA ASN A 23 7.13 14.06 14.26
C ASN A 23 8.01 15.14 13.62
N MET A 24 7.67 15.58 12.41
CA MET A 24 8.40 16.69 11.75
C MET A 24 8.38 17.96 12.59
N ASN A 25 7.23 18.33 13.14
CA ASN A 25 7.09 19.51 13.98
C ASN A 25 7.96 19.46 15.24
N LYS A 26 8.20 18.26 15.79
CA LYS A 26 9.05 18.04 16.96
C LYS A 26 10.54 18.08 16.66
N LYS A 27 10.92 17.69 15.46
CA LYS A 27 12.32 17.39 15.12
C LYS A 27 12.90 18.27 14.04
N THR A 28 12.09 19.11 13.41
CA THR A 28 12.48 20.05 12.36
C THR A 28 11.77 21.39 12.53
N ASP A 29 12.12 22.37 11.71
CA ASP A 29 11.49 23.70 11.69
C ASP A 29 10.24 23.76 10.81
N PHE A 30 9.62 22.62 10.48
CA PHE A 30 8.46 22.59 9.60
C PHE A 30 7.29 23.43 10.11
N ASN A 31 6.96 23.30 11.38
CA ASN A 31 5.94 24.12 12.08
C ASN A 31 4.65 24.28 11.28
N GLY A 32 4.04 23.16 10.88
CA GLY A 32 2.82 23.13 10.09
C GLY A 32 1.68 22.39 10.77
N SER A 33 0.46 22.85 10.58
CA SER A 33 -0.75 22.13 10.95
C SER A 33 -1.58 21.71 9.75
N VAL A 34 -2.50 20.80 9.98
CA VAL A 34 -3.33 20.14 8.98
C VAL A 34 -4.78 20.59 9.14
N VAL A 35 -5.40 21.00 8.03
CA VAL A 35 -6.85 21.11 7.93
C VAL A 35 -7.38 19.87 7.22
N VAL A 36 -8.19 19.08 7.91
CA VAL A 36 -8.83 17.90 7.34
C VAL A 36 -10.08 18.28 6.59
N VAL A 37 -10.23 17.78 5.38
CA VAL A 37 -11.41 17.97 4.54
C VAL A 37 -12.02 16.59 4.23
N GLN A 38 -13.27 16.42 4.59
CA GLN A 38 -14.04 15.22 4.34
C GLN A 38 -14.36 15.10 2.84
N PRO A 39 -13.93 14.01 2.16
CA PRO A 39 -14.13 13.89 0.70
C PRO A 39 -15.57 13.66 0.27
N LEU A 40 -16.36 13.00 1.13
CA LEU A 40 -17.75 12.62 0.89
C LEU A 40 -18.70 13.40 1.83
N ALA A 41 -19.99 13.37 1.51
CA ALA A 41 -21.01 14.04 2.33
C ALA A 41 -21.11 13.46 3.76
N GLY A 42 -20.93 12.15 3.91
CA GLY A 42 -20.83 11.46 5.21
C GLY A 42 -19.38 11.19 5.58
N GLY A 43 -19.03 11.30 6.86
CA GLY A 43 -17.68 11.05 7.36
C GLY A 43 -17.52 11.35 8.84
N MET A 44 -16.30 11.66 9.27
CA MET A 44 -15.91 11.74 10.68
C MET A 44 -15.59 13.16 11.16
N VAL A 45 -15.85 14.19 10.38
CA VAL A 45 -15.49 15.58 10.72
C VAL A 45 -16.09 16.02 12.05
N ASP A 46 -17.37 15.70 12.32
CA ASP A 46 -18.02 16.04 13.57
C ASP A 46 -17.38 15.36 14.78
N TRP A 47 -16.91 14.11 14.60
CA TRP A 47 -16.18 13.36 15.64
C TRP A 47 -14.82 13.99 15.94
N LEU A 48 -14.09 14.40 14.89
CA LEU A 48 -12.82 15.09 15.04
C LEU A 48 -12.97 16.43 15.76
N ASN A 49 -13.87 17.28 15.30
CA ASN A 49 -14.12 18.58 15.93
C ASN A 49 -14.70 18.44 17.35
N GLY A 50 -15.54 17.42 17.59
CA GLY A 50 -16.09 17.13 18.92
C GLY A 50 -15.03 16.69 19.95
N GLN A 51 -13.83 16.34 19.50
CA GLN A 51 -12.69 15.95 20.34
C GLN A 51 -11.51 16.93 20.17
N ASP A 52 -11.77 18.16 19.75
CA ASP A 52 -10.76 19.20 19.49
C ASP A 52 -9.65 18.73 18.52
N CYS A 53 -9.97 17.80 17.62
CA CYS A 53 -9.04 17.14 16.69
C CYS A 53 -7.83 16.45 17.35
N LEU A 54 -7.91 16.17 18.64
CA LEU A 54 -6.89 15.44 19.39
C LEU A 54 -7.24 13.95 19.42
N TYR A 55 -6.24 13.11 19.25
CA TYR A 55 -6.40 11.66 19.34
C TYR A 55 -5.08 10.96 19.60
N HIS A 56 -5.14 9.68 19.95
CA HIS A 56 -3.95 8.87 20.14
C HIS A 56 -3.74 7.90 18.97
N VAL A 57 -2.48 7.74 18.59
CA VAL A 57 -2.00 6.63 17.78
C VAL A 57 -1.35 5.59 18.71
N ASN A 58 -1.85 4.37 18.66
CA ASN A 58 -1.25 3.24 19.35
C ASN A 58 -0.39 2.46 18.37
N LEU A 59 0.93 2.62 18.47
CA LEU A 59 1.90 1.89 17.65
C LEU A 59 2.23 0.55 18.30
N GLN A 60 2.05 -0.52 17.57
CA GLN A 60 2.33 -1.89 18.00
C GLN A 60 3.12 -2.63 16.93
N GLY A 61 4.30 -3.12 17.29
CA GLY A 61 5.15 -3.81 16.33
C GLY A 61 6.35 -4.47 16.97
N LYS A 62 7.31 -4.82 16.12
CA LYS A 62 8.62 -5.31 16.50
C LYS A 62 9.68 -4.46 15.80
N GLU A 63 10.65 -3.96 16.56
CA GLU A 63 11.76 -3.18 16.03
C GLU A 63 13.07 -3.65 16.69
N ASN A 64 14.07 -3.98 15.89
CA ASN A 64 15.35 -4.48 16.37
C ASN A 64 15.20 -5.65 17.37
N GLY A 65 14.27 -6.57 17.08
CA GLY A 65 13.99 -7.73 17.93
C GLY A 65 13.13 -7.46 19.16
N GLN A 66 12.73 -6.23 19.43
CA GLN A 66 11.96 -5.86 20.63
C GLN A 66 10.51 -5.51 20.28
N ALA A 67 9.58 -5.93 21.13
CA ALA A 67 8.17 -5.53 21.00
C ALA A 67 7.99 -4.05 21.36
N ILE A 68 7.29 -3.32 20.49
CA ILE A 68 6.96 -1.91 20.65
C ILE A 68 5.44 -1.80 20.88
N ASN A 69 5.07 -1.08 21.93
CA ASN A 69 3.67 -0.74 22.21
C ASN A 69 3.63 0.65 22.87
N THR A 70 3.39 1.67 22.07
CA THR A 70 3.39 3.07 22.49
C THR A 70 2.06 3.75 22.23
N LEU A 71 1.77 4.78 23.01
CA LEU A 71 0.63 5.68 22.80
C LEU A 71 1.15 7.09 22.60
N GLU A 72 0.83 7.67 21.43
CA GLU A 72 1.29 9.00 21.06
C GLU A 72 0.07 9.89 20.78
N ARG A 73 -0.01 11.01 21.48
CA ARG A 73 -1.10 11.99 21.28
C ARG A 73 -0.77 12.90 20.11
N ILE A 74 -1.59 12.84 19.09
CA ILE A 74 -1.46 13.65 17.88
C ILE A 74 -2.29 14.93 18.03
N ASP A 75 -1.67 16.08 17.76
CA ASP A 75 -2.23 17.41 17.94
C ASP A 75 -1.95 18.36 16.74
N VAL A 76 -1.71 17.80 15.56
CA VAL A 76 -1.38 18.60 14.37
C VAL A 76 -2.57 19.01 13.54
N ILE A 77 -3.74 18.39 13.76
CA ILE A 77 -4.97 18.78 13.06
C ILE A 77 -5.56 20.00 13.77
N SER A 78 -5.63 21.14 13.06
CA SER A 78 -6.18 22.38 13.61
C SER A 78 -7.71 22.40 13.61
N ARG A 79 -8.32 21.85 12.58
CA ARG A 79 -9.76 21.76 12.38
C ARG A 79 -10.10 20.78 11.27
N ALA A 80 -11.37 20.37 11.21
CA ALA A 80 -11.88 19.50 10.17
C ALA A 80 -13.14 20.13 9.54
N LEU A 81 -13.27 20.02 8.22
CA LEU A 81 -14.34 20.63 7.43
C LEU A 81 -15.09 19.60 6.59
N ASN A 82 -16.40 19.74 6.55
CA ASN A 82 -17.26 19.04 5.59
C ASN A 82 -17.61 20.04 4.46
N PRO A 83 -17.07 19.91 3.24
CA PRO A 83 -17.29 20.87 2.17
C PRO A 83 -18.74 20.90 1.67
N TYR A 84 -19.53 19.87 1.94
CA TYR A 84 -20.95 19.81 1.56
C TYR A 84 -21.83 20.69 2.43
N SER A 85 -21.49 20.88 3.69
CA SER A 85 -22.21 21.77 4.62
C SER A 85 -21.46 23.07 4.89
N GLN A 86 -20.16 23.13 4.59
CA GLN A 86 -19.27 24.26 4.89
C GLN A 86 -18.45 24.67 3.66
N ASN A 87 -19.10 24.73 2.49
CA ASN A 87 -18.39 24.99 1.23
C ASN A 87 -17.63 26.33 1.25
N GLN A 88 -18.20 27.37 1.83
CA GLN A 88 -17.52 28.67 1.93
C GLN A 88 -16.21 28.55 2.75
N ALA A 89 -16.24 27.87 3.89
CA ALA A 89 -15.05 27.66 4.72
C ALA A 89 -14.02 26.79 4.01
N PHE A 90 -14.47 25.78 3.25
CA PHE A 90 -13.61 24.95 2.42
C PHE A 90 -12.91 25.76 1.32
N MET A 91 -13.64 26.57 0.57
CA MET A 91 -13.06 27.40 -0.49
C MET A 91 -12.12 28.47 0.08
N ALA A 92 -12.39 29.00 1.29
CA ALA A 92 -11.53 29.97 1.96
C ALA A 92 -10.14 29.39 2.34
N LEU A 93 -9.95 28.06 2.34
CA LEU A 93 -8.62 27.46 2.50
C LEU A 93 -7.68 27.90 1.36
N ALA A 94 -8.20 28.09 0.17
CA ALA A 94 -7.44 28.56 -0.98
C ALA A 94 -6.90 30.00 -0.83
N GLU A 95 -7.45 30.79 0.08
CA GLU A 95 -7.07 32.19 0.35
C GLU A 95 -5.95 32.31 1.39
N GLN A 96 -5.56 31.19 2.02
CA GLN A 96 -4.54 31.19 3.06
C GLN A 96 -3.14 31.22 2.44
N PRO A 97 -2.32 32.26 2.69
CA PRO A 97 -1.02 32.39 2.04
C PRO A 97 -0.01 31.31 2.46
N GLU A 98 -0.12 30.78 3.67
CA GLU A 98 0.76 29.74 4.22
C GLU A 98 0.40 28.31 3.75
N MET A 99 -0.77 28.12 3.16
CA MET A 99 -1.22 26.85 2.66
C MET A 99 -0.33 26.41 1.48
N ARG A 100 0.27 25.24 1.59
CA ARG A 100 1.27 24.78 0.61
C ARG A 100 1.03 23.38 0.08
N PHE A 101 0.48 22.48 0.91
CA PHE A 101 0.35 21.06 0.56
C PHE A 101 -1.12 20.66 0.45
N ILE A 102 -1.39 19.77 -0.50
CA ILE A 102 -2.63 19.03 -0.59
C ILE A 102 -2.29 17.55 -0.55
N ILE A 103 -2.76 16.86 0.48
CA ILE A 103 -2.52 15.43 0.69
C ILE A 103 -3.86 14.71 0.66
N SER A 104 -3.93 13.52 0.08
CA SER A 104 -5.19 12.79 -0.09
C SER A 104 -5.05 11.30 0.12
N ASN A 105 -6.12 10.70 0.60
CA ASN A 105 -6.39 9.27 0.51
C ASN A 105 -7.91 9.07 0.43
N THR A 106 -8.42 9.14 -0.79
CA THR A 106 -9.85 9.09 -1.11
C THR A 106 -10.29 7.72 -1.63
N THR A 107 -9.47 6.68 -1.38
CA THR A 107 -9.50 5.34 -1.96
C THR A 107 -9.11 5.31 -3.45
N GLU A 108 -8.90 4.11 -3.99
CA GLU A 108 -8.53 3.92 -5.40
C GLU A 108 -9.60 4.48 -6.35
N ALA A 109 -10.88 4.42 -5.95
CA ALA A 109 -11.99 4.96 -6.72
C ALA A 109 -12.11 6.49 -6.67
N GLY A 110 -11.42 7.16 -5.74
CA GLY A 110 -11.51 8.60 -5.54
C GLY A 110 -10.77 9.42 -6.59
N ILE A 111 -9.71 8.90 -7.18
CA ILE A 111 -8.98 9.55 -8.28
C ILE A 111 -9.64 9.15 -9.61
N ALA A 112 -10.74 9.83 -9.94
CA ALA A 112 -11.50 9.57 -11.15
C ALA A 112 -12.05 10.87 -11.75
N PHE A 113 -12.19 10.88 -13.06
CA PHE A 113 -12.86 11.95 -13.79
C PHE A 113 -14.35 11.63 -13.97
N ASP A 114 -15.20 12.56 -13.58
CA ASP A 114 -16.65 12.50 -13.75
C ASP A 114 -17.11 13.76 -14.49
N ASP A 115 -17.49 13.59 -15.74
CA ASP A 115 -17.89 14.67 -16.64
C ASP A 115 -19.26 15.30 -16.28
N SER A 116 -20.02 14.69 -15.37
CA SER A 116 -21.26 15.23 -14.84
C SER A 116 -21.07 16.32 -13.80
N CYS A 117 -19.87 16.44 -13.20
CA CYS A 117 -19.53 17.51 -12.27
C CYS A 117 -19.54 18.88 -12.97
N LYS A 118 -20.19 19.85 -12.34
CA LYS A 118 -20.26 21.23 -12.81
C LYS A 118 -19.28 22.12 -12.07
N PHE A 119 -18.73 23.09 -12.78
CA PHE A 119 -17.85 24.10 -12.18
C PHE A 119 -18.52 24.86 -11.02
N THR A 120 -19.84 25.03 -11.08
CA THR A 120 -20.65 25.73 -10.08
C THR A 120 -21.16 24.84 -8.94
N ASP A 121 -20.87 23.54 -8.95
CA ASP A 121 -21.21 22.66 -7.83
C ASP A 121 -20.52 23.13 -6.54
N ALA A 122 -21.18 22.98 -5.43
CA ALA A 122 -20.69 23.49 -4.14
C ALA A 122 -20.71 22.41 -3.04
N PRO A 123 -19.74 21.48 -3.04
CA PRO A 123 -18.61 21.29 -3.96
C PRO A 123 -18.92 20.35 -5.14
N ALA A 124 -17.99 20.22 -6.09
CA ALA A 124 -17.99 19.15 -7.06
C ALA A 124 -18.01 17.78 -6.36
N ALA A 125 -18.72 16.80 -6.94
CA ALA A 125 -18.88 15.49 -6.32
C ALA A 125 -17.56 14.71 -6.25
N SER A 126 -16.73 14.76 -7.30
CA SER A 126 -15.44 14.06 -7.33
C SER A 126 -14.35 14.81 -6.56
N TYR A 127 -13.36 14.07 -6.07
CA TYR A 127 -12.19 14.65 -5.43
C TYR A 127 -11.35 15.51 -6.39
N PRO A 128 -10.97 15.05 -7.61
CA PRO A 128 -10.23 15.90 -8.53
C PRO A 128 -10.99 17.15 -8.95
N GLY A 129 -12.32 17.08 -9.06
CA GLY A 129 -13.17 18.25 -9.33
C GLY A 129 -13.10 19.28 -8.20
N LYS A 130 -13.19 18.84 -6.94
CA LYS A 130 -12.99 19.71 -5.77
C LYS A 130 -11.62 20.40 -5.80
N LEU A 131 -10.58 19.66 -6.19
CA LEU A 131 -9.23 20.21 -6.31
C LEU A 131 -9.16 21.33 -7.33
N VAL A 132 -9.72 21.14 -8.51
CA VAL A 132 -9.67 22.14 -9.57
C VAL A 132 -10.45 23.39 -9.16
N GLN A 133 -11.60 23.23 -8.52
CA GLN A 133 -12.34 24.38 -7.95
C GLN A 133 -11.47 25.15 -6.95
N LEU A 134 -10.82 24.45 -6.02
CA LEU A 134 -9.99 25.05 -4.98
C LEU A 134 -8.74 25.75 -5.59
N LEU A 135 -8.05 25.08 -6.51
CA LEU A 135 -6.86 25.63 -7.17
C LEU A 135 -7.18 26.83 -8.06
N PHE A 136 -8.31 26.81 -8.78
CA PHE A 136 -8.76 27.93 -9.58
C PHE A 136 -9.10 29.14 -8.70
N HIS A 137 -9.79 28.93 -7.56
CA HIS A 137 -10.06 29.96 -6.60
C HIS A 137 -8.77 30.59 -6.05
N ARG A 138 -7.77 29.76 -5.73
CA ARG A 138 -6.45 30.24 -5.26
C ARG A 138 -5.72 31.06 -6.34
N TYR A 139 -5.72 30.57 -7.58
CA TYR A 139 -5.17 31.31 -8.72
C TYR A 139 -5.80 32.68 -8.86
N LYS A 140 -7.12 32.78 -8.78
CA LYS A 140 -7.85 34.04 -8.86
C LYS A 140 -7.53 34.95 -7.69
N PHE A 141 -7.57 34.42 -6.47
CA PHE A 141 -7.35 35.20 -5.24
C PHE A 141 -5.96 35.84 -5.18
N PHE A 142 -4.94 35.09 -5.57
CA PHE A 142 -3.56 35.57 -5.59
C PHE A 142 -3.09 36.08 -6.96
N GLU A 143 -4.01 36.33 -7.88
CA GLU A 143 -3.74 36.92 -9.19
C GLU A 143 -2.64 36.17 -9.99
N GLY A 144 -2.59 34.85 -9.88
CA GLY A 144 -1.61 34.01 -10.57
C GLY A 144 -0.20 34.06 -9.99
N ASP A 145 -0.02 34.50 -8.75
CA ASP A 145 1.29 34.54 -8.09
C ASP A 145 1.97 33.16 -8.14
N PRO A 146 3.16 33.05 -8.79
CA PRO A 146 3.87 31.80 -8.93
C PRO A 146 4.32 31.19 -7.60
N THR A 147 4.44 31.98 -6.53
CA THR A 147 4.84 31.52 -5.20
C THR A 147 3.68 30.87 -4.43
N LYS A 148 2.46 30.97 -4.94
CA LYS A 148 1.24 30.45 -4.30
C LYS A 148 0.77 29.11 -4.88
N GLY A 149 1.54 28.48 -5.75
CA GLY A 149 1.31 27.13 -6.20
C GLY A 149 1.29 26.12 -5.05
N MET A 150 0.70 24.96 -5.28
CA MET A 150 0.52 23.91 -4.26
C MET A 150 1.31 22.67 -4.64
N ILE A 151 1.74 21.94 -3.61
CA ILE A 151 2.36 20.61 -3.75
C ILE A 151 1.31 19.55 -3.43
N LEU A 152 1.00 18.69 -4.40
CA LEU A 152 -0.02 17.64 -4.29
C LEU A 152 0.66 16.29 -4.04
N MET A 153 0.26 15.60 -2.99
CA MET A 153 0.85 14.34 -2.54
C MET A 153 -0.25 13.31 -2.29
N PRO A 154 -0.75 12.63 -3.34
CA PRO A 154 -1.76 11.58 -3.19
C PRO A 154 -1.16 10.35 -2.49
N CYS A 155 -1.94 9.73 -1.61
CA CYS A 155 -1.60 8.51 -0.88
C CYS A 155 -2.49 7.32 -1.25
N GLU A 156 -3.32 7.44 -2.27
CA GLU A 156 -4.18 6.37 -2.76
C GLU A 156 -3.33 5.18 -3.28
N LEU A 157 -3.81 3.95 -3.07
CA LEU A 157 -3.11 2.72 -3.46
C LEU A 157 -3.21 2.45 -4.96
N ILE A 158 -2.74 3.40 -5.75
CA ILE A 158 -2.65 3.35 -7.20
C ILE A 158 -1.18 3.54 -7.57
N PHE A 159 -0.63 2.63 -8.37
CA PHE A 159 0.73 2.82 -8.89
C PHE A 159 0.81 4.11 -9.70
N LEU A 160 1.78 4.98 -9.39
CA LEU A 160 1.93 6.32 -9.96
C LEU A 160 0.65 7.18 -9.81
N ASN A 161 0.09 7.17 -8.61
CA ASN A 161 -1.16 7.87 -8.26
C ASN A 161 -1.15 9.36 -8.65
N GLY A 162 -0.02 10.04 -8.53
CA GLY A 162 0.13 11.44 -8.93
C GLY A 162 -0.04 11.68 -10.43
N HIS A 163 0.40 10.73 -11.26
CA HIS A 163 0.20 10.82 -12.71
C HIS A 163 -1.28 10.73 -13.06
N HIS A 164 -2.02 9.80 -12.44
CA HIS A 164 -3.48 9.68 -12.60
C HIS A 164 -4.22 10.92 -12.12
N LEU A 165 -3.83 11.46 -10.96
CA LEU A 165 -4.42 12.68 -10.42
C LEU A 165 -4.21 13.88 -11.36
N LYS A 166 -3.01 14.04 -11.89
CA LYS A 166 -2.65 15.09 -12.83
C LYS A 166 -3.48 15.01 -14.11
N GLU A 167 -3.68 13.81 -14.66
CA GLU A 167 -4.56 13.58 -15.80
C GLU A 167 -6.01 14.02 -15.51
N CYS A 168 -6.57 13.62 -14.37
CA CYS A 168 -7.91 14.02 -13.96
C CYS A 168 -8.03 15.55 -13.81
N ILE A 169 -7.02 16.20 -13.24
CA ILE A 169 -7.01 17.66 -13.09
C ILE A 169 -7.06 18.33 -14.47
N TYR A 170 -6.25 17.91 -15.43
CA TYR A 170 -6.29 18.48 -16.78
C TYR A 170 -7.62 18.21 -17.49
N GLN A 171 -8.25 17.04 -17.28
CA GLN A 171 -9.56 16.75 -17.82
C GLN A 171 -10.62 17.74 -17.28
N TYR A 172 -10.59 18.10 -16.00
CA TYR A 172 -11.48 19.11 -15.43
C TYR A 172 -11.16 20.53 -15.92
N ILE A 173 -9.88 20.89 -16.08
CA ILE A 173 -9.49 22.17 -16.66
C ILE A 173 -10.08 22.32 -18.08
N GLU A 174 -10.01 21.26 -18.89
CA GLU A 174 -10.61 21.29 -20.23
C GLU A 174 -12.16 21.29 -20.19
N LEU A 175 -12.76 20.49 -19.32
CA LEU A 175 -14.22 20.42 -19.16
C LEU A 175 -14.81 21.79 -18.80
N TRP A 176 -14.14 22.52 -17.93
CA TRP A 176 -14.60 23.81 -17.39
C TRP A 176 -13.97 25.02 -18.07
N LYS A 177 -13.37 24.83 -19.23
CA LYS A 177 -12.75 25.91 -20.02
C LYS A 177 -13.68 27.09 -20.27
N GLY A 178 -14.95 26.81 -20.62
CA GLY A 178 -15.95 27.85 -20.85
C GLY A 178 -16.30 28.62 -19.57
N ASP A 179 -16.38 27.94 -18.43
CA ASP A 179 -16.66 28.57 -17.13
C ASP A 179 -15.49 29.42 -16.63
N MET A 180 -14.27 29.02 -16.93
CA MET A 180 -13.06 29.79 -16.58
C MET A 180 -12.88 31.02 -17.48
N GLY A 181 -13.40 30.97 -18.70
CA GLY A 181 -13.39 32.09 -19.64
C GLY A 181 -11.97 32.61 -19.94
N ALA A 182 -11.75 33.89 -19.77
CA ALA A 182 -10.46 34.55 -20.02
C ALA A 182 -9.32 34.08 -19.10
N ASP A 183 -9.64 33.47 -17.97
CA ASP A 183 -8.65 32.98 -17.00
C ASP A 183 -8.14 31.57 -17.34
N TYR A 184 -8.77 30.87 -18.27
CA TYR A 184 -8.43 29.48 -18.61
C TYR A 184 -6.95 29.28 -18.94
N GLU A 185 -6.40 30.04 -19.88
CA GLU A 185 -5.01 29.88 -20.32
C GLU A 185 -4.04 30.22 -19.18
N GLY A 186 -4.28 31.30 -18.44
CA GLY A 186 -3.43 31.71 -17.32
C GLY A 186 -3.47 30.70 -16.17
N PHE A 187 -4.64 30.16 -15.85
CA PHE A 187 -4.78 29.13 -14.80
C PHE A 187 -4.08 27.82 -15.21
N LYS A 188 -4.28 27.37 -16.45
CA LYS A 188 -3.64 26.18 -16.96
C LYS A 188 -2.11 26.30 -16.93
N GLU A 189 -1.57 27.46 -17.33
CA GLU A 189 -0.14 27.74 -17.27
C GLU A 189 0.36 27.80 -15.83
N TRP A 190 -0.35 28.45 -14.93
CA TRP A 190 -0.01 28.53 -13.52
C TRP A 190 0.00 27.15 -12.85
N PHE A 191 -1.03 26.32 -13.11
CA PHE A 191 -1.07 24.96 -12.63
C PHE A 191 0.12 24.13 -13.15
N THR A 192 0.38 24.20 -14.46
CA THR A 192 1.45 23.43 -15.11
C THR A 192 2.83 23.79 -14.56
N ASN A 193 3.11 25.10 -14.33
CA ASN A 193 4.45 25.57 -13.99
C ASN A 193 4.69 25.76 -12.50
N HIS A 194 3.64 26.01 -11.71
CA HIS A 194 3.76 26.42 -10.31
C HIS A 194 3.03 25.53 -9.30
N CYS A 195 2.25 24.55 -9.77
CA CYS A 195 1.78 23.45 -8.94
C CYS A 195 2.63 22.20 -9.20
N TYR A 196 2.83 21.41 -8.15
CA TYR A 196 3.79 20.31 -8.14
C TYR A 196 3.05 19.02 -7.76
N VAL A 197 2.84 18.12 -8.71
CA VAL A 197 2.12 16.87 -8.47
C VAL A 197 3.13 15.75 -8.29
N CYS A 198 3.26 15.27 -7.06
CA CYS A 198 4.10 14.13 -6.70
C CYS A 198 3.33 12.82 -6.88
N ALA A 199 4.03 11.71 -7.11
CA ALA A 199 3.48 10.38 -6.97
C ALA A 199 4.01 9.76 -5.67
N THR A 200 3.20 9.02 -4.91
CA THR A 200 3.68 8.47 -3.63
C THR A 200 3.32 7.01 -3.43
N LEU A 201 4.21 6.29 -2.77
CA LEU A 201 4.02 4.94 -2.29
C LEU A 201 3.99 4.97 -0.77
N VAL A 202 2.89 4.52 -0.19
CA VAL A 202 2.70 4.46 1.26
C VAL A 202 2.72 3.01 1.73
N ASP A 203 3.31 2.77 2.90
CA ASP A 203 3.34 1.45 3.52
C ASP A 203 3.33 1.55 5.05
N ARG A 204 2.20 1.28 5.64
CA ARG A 204 1.97 1.04 7.07
C ARG A 204 0.68 0.27 7.22
N ILE A 205 0.68 -0.81 7.98
CA ILE A 205 -0.55 -1.52 8.34
C ILE A 205 -1.25 -0.74 9.45
N VAL A 206 -2.49 -0.34 9.19
CA VAL A 206 -3.35 0.42 10.10
C VAL A 206 -4.65 -0.34 10.31
N PRO A 207 -4.74 -1.22 11.34
CA PRO A 207 -5.96 -1.96 11.65
C PRO A 207 -7.16 -1.07 12.03
N GLY A 208 -6.89 0.13 12.52
CA GLY A 208 -7.91 1.11 12.84
C GLY A 208 -8.22 1.19 14.34
N PHE A 209 -9.50 1.41 14.67
CA PHE A 209 -9.92 1.58 16.07
C PHE A 209 -9.73 0.28 16.88
N PRO A 210 -9.01 0.32 18.02
CA PRO A 210 -8.65 -0.87 18.81
C PRO A 210 -9.80 -1.34 19.70
N ARG A 211 -10.85 -1.94 19.14
CA ARG A 211 -12.06 -2.35 19.87
C ARG A 211 -11.79 -3.25 21.08
N ASP A 212 -10.81 -4.13 20.94
CA ASP A 212 -10.48 -5.11 22.00
C ASP A 212 -9.73 -4.51 23.19
N THR A 213 -8.94 -3.47 22.95
CA THR A 213 -8.05 -2.86 23.95
C THR A 213 -8.39 -1.42 24.32
N ILE A 214 -9.49 -0.88 23.79
CA ILE A 214 -9.84 0.54 23.99
C ILE A 214 -10.04 0.90 25.47
N LYS A 215 -10.59 0.00 26.26
CA LYS A 215 -10.79 0.24 27.71
C LYS A 215 -9.47 0.42 28.45
N GLU A 216 -8.48 -0.41 28.13
CA GLU A 216 -7.14 -0.31 28.71
C GLU A 216 -6.45 0.98 28.27
N ILE A 217 -6.58 1.35 27.01
CA ILE A 217 -6.02 2.59 26.47
C ILE A 217 -6.64 3.80 27.15
N GLN A 218 -7.96 3.86 27.31
CA GLN A 218 -8.66 4.96 27.96
C GLN A 218 -8.30 5.07 29.44
N GLN A 219 -8.04 3.94 30.12
CA GLN A 219 -7.52 3.97 31.50
C GLN A 219 -6.13 4.59 31.57
N LYS A 220 -5.24 4.26 30.63
CA LYS A 220 -3.88 4.83 30.58
C LYS A 220 -3.86 6.32 30.31
N VAL A 221 -4.72 6.81 29.44
CA VAL A 221 -4.79 8.23 29.09
C VAL A 221 -5.70 9.05 30.00
N CYS A 222 -6.48 8.40 30.87
CA CYS A 222 -7.39 8.99 31.85
C CYS A 222 -8.56 9.82 31.28
N TYR A 223 -8.92 9.61 30.01
CA TYR A 223 -10.10 10.22 29.37
C TYR A 223 -10.61 9.34 28.22
N LYS A 224 -11.78 9.70 27.70
CA LYS A 224 -12.41 8.99 26.60
C LYS A 224 -11.88 9.52 25.27
N ASP A 225 -11.16 8.67 24.55
CA ASP A 225 -10.74 8.91 23.18
C ASP A 225 -11.49 7.96 22.24
N ASN A 226 -12.38 8.52 21.41
CA ASN A 226 -13.19 7.77 20.43
C ASN A 226 -12.50 7.64 19.07
N LEU A 227 -11.32 8.23 18.92
CA LEU A 227 -10.60 8.33 17.67
C LEU A 227 -9.25 7.62 17.69
N VAL A 228 -8.97 6.83 18.71
CA VAL A 228 -7.73 6.04 18.80
C VAL A 228 -7.53 5.24 17.53
N VAL A 229 -6.33 5.30 16.97
CA VAL A 229 -5.94 4.50 15.80
C VAL A 229 -4.80 3.58 16.17
N LYS A 230 -5.02 2.30 15.95
CA LYS A 230 -3.96 1.29 16.06
C LYS A 230 -3.21 1.21 14.72
N ALA A 231 -1.89 1.21 14.78
CA ALA A 231 -1.01 1.04 13.62
C ALA A 231 0.23 0.24 14.00
N GLU A 232 0.88 -0.37 13.00
CA GLU A 232 2.20 -0.95 13.21
C GLU A 232 3.26 0.15 13.39
N SER A 233 4.38 -0.19 14.02
CA SER A 233 5.50 0.74 14.20
C SER A 233 6.22 1.04 12.88
N PHE A 234 6.31 0.07 11.98
CA PHE A 234 6.87 0.27 10.64
C PHE A 234 6.09 1.31 9.85
N HIS A 235 6.80 2.15 9.13
CA HIS A 235 6.24 3.08 8.17
C HIS A 235 7.24 3.32 7.03
N LEU A 236 6.72 3.54 5.83
CA LEU A 236 7.51 3.94 4.67
C LEU A 236 6.66 4.84 3.79
N TRP A 237 7.20 6.01 3.46
CA TRP A 237 6.62 6.91 2.47
C TRP A 237 7.67 7.21 1.42
N VAL A 238 7.47 6.71 0.21
CA VAL A 238 8.31 7.05 -0.95
C VAL A 238 7.58 8.12 -1.74
N ILE A 239 8.22 9.25 -1.93
CA ILE A 239 7.68 10.40 -2.63
C ILE A 239 8.51 10.62 -3.91
N GLU A 240 7.91 10.31 -5.06
CA GLU A 240 8.46 10.71 -6.35
C GLU A 240 8.17 12.20 -6.53
N LYS A 241 9.22 12.99 -6.61
CA LYS A 241 9.10 14.45 -6.78
C LYS A 241 8.35 14.79 -8.07
N ALA A 242 7.69 15.94 -8.12
CA ALA A 242 7.06 16.43 -9.34
C ALA A 242 8.10 16.67 -10.45
N GLU A 243 7.66 16.57 -11.71
CA GLU A 243 8.54 16.77 -12.89
C GLU A 243 9.26 18.13 -12.89
N ASN A 244 8.55 19.17 -12.44
CA ASN A 244 9.02 20.57 -12.41
C ASN A 244 9.68 20.95 -11.08
N MET A 245 10.19 19.98 -10.32
CA MET A 245 10.85 20.18 -9.03
C MET A 245 12.06 19.25 -8.92
N THR A 246 13.07 19.63 -8.15
CA THR A 246 14.19 18.75 -7.81
C THR A 246 13.94 18.01 -6.50
N VAL A 247 14.70 16.94 -6.25
CA VAL A 247 14.65 16.21 -4.96
C VAL A 247 15.00 17.16 -3.80
N GLU A 248 16.04 17.98 -3.97
CA GLU A 248 16.49 18.92 -2.95
C GLU A 248 15.43 19.97 -2.63
N GLN A 249 14.75 20.51 -3.64
CA GLN A 249 13.63 21.45 -3.44
C GLN A 249 12.48 20.80 -2.64
N MET A 250 12.12 19.54 -2.99
CA MET A 250 11.09 18.83 -2.25
C MET A 250 11.51 18.53 -0.81
N GLN A 251 12.77 18.20 -0.58
CA GLN A 251 13.34 17.99 0.76
C GLN A 251 13.33 19.25 1.62
N GLU A 252 13.50 20.42 1.03
CA GLU A 252 13.39 21.70 1.73
C GLU A 252 11.93 22.01 2.10
N GLU A 253 11.00 21.75 1.18
CA GLU A 253 9.56 21.96 1.42
C GLU A 253 9.00 20.98 2.46
N PHE A 254 9.41 19.72 2.42
CA PHE A 254 8.91 18.64 3.28
C PHE A 254 10.07 17.89 3.94
N PRO A 255 10.63 18.40 5.04
CA PRO A 255 11.89 17.91 5.62
C PRO A 255 11.75 16.66 6.48
N ALA A 256 10.89 15.72 6.13
CA ALA A 256 10.63 14.49 6.91
C ALA A 256 11.89 13.61 7.07
N HIS A 257 12.80 13.61 6.10
CA HIS A 257 14.09 12.92 6.20
C HIS A 257 14.96 13.41 7.37
N LYS A 258 14.84 14.70 7.74
CA LYS A 258 15.56 15.27 8.90
C LYS A 258 14.94 14.85 10.25
N ALA A 259 13.73 14.34 10.24
CA ALA A 259 13.05 13.87 11.45
C ALA A 259 13.39 12.42 11.83
N GLY A 260 14.27 11.76 11.08
CA GLY A 260 14.63 10.35 11.31
C GLY A 260 13.50 9.38 10.95
N LEU A 261 12.58 9.80 10.06
CA LEU A 261 11.48 8.99 9.58
C LEU A 261 11.85 8.26 8.29
N HIS A 262 11.21 7.13 8.04
CA HIS A 262 11.35 6.39 6.79
C HIS A 262 10.52 7.05 5.68
N VAL A 263 10.89 8.28 5.33
CA VAL A 263 10.33 9.06 4.24
C VAL A 263 11.44 9.33 3.24
N LEU A 264 11.29 8.80 2.04
CA LEU A 264 12.27 8.90 0.97
C LEU A 264 11.71 9.76 -0.16
N ILE A 265 12.45 10.80 -0.54
CA ILE A 265 12.16 11.61 -1.73
C ILE A 265 13.08 11.17 -2.85
N THR A 266 12.54 10.84 -4.00
CA THR A 266 13.25 10.22 -5.13
C THR A 266 12.83 10.84 -6.47
N ASP A 267 13.67 10.64 -7.48
CA ASP A 267 13.33 10.93 -8.88
C ASP A 267 12.39 9.87 -9.49
N ASN A 268 12.39 8.64 -8.95
CA ASN A 268 11.66 7.52 -9.54
C ASN A 268 11.17 6.56 -8.43
N GLU A 269 9.88 6.42 -8.28
CA GLU A 269 9.23 5.53 -7.31
C GLU A 269 9.32 4.05 -7.71
N LYS A 270 9.40 3.75 -8.99
CA LYS A 270 9.27 2.38 -9.53
C LYS A 270 10.15 1.34 -8.84
N PRO A 271 11.47 1.56 -8.61
CA PRO A 271 12.31 0.57 -7.94
C PRO A 271 11.82 0.22 -6.53
N TYR A 272 11.25 1.17 -5.81
CA TYR A 272 10.73 0.98 -4.45
C TYR A 272 9.38 0.27 -4.44
N HIS A 273 8.55 0.56 -5.45
CA HIS A 273 7.32 -0.20 -5.69
C HIS A 273 7.63 -1.68 -5.98
N GLU A 274 8.56 -1.94 -6.88
CA GLU A 274 9.03 -3.30 -7.19
C GLU A 274 9.62 -3.99 -5.95
N ARG A 275 10.40 -3.29 -5.13
CA ARG A 275 10.94 -3.80 -3.88
C ARG A 275 9.84 -4.26 -2.92
N LYS A 276 8.81 -3.43 -2.73
CA LYS A 276 7.66 -3.77 -1.89
C LYS A 276 6.91 -4.99 -2.42
N VAL A 277 6.57 -5.01 -3.68
CA VAL A 277 5.87 -6.13 -4.32
C VAL A 277 6.69 -7.42 -4.19
N THR A 278 7.97 -7.35 -4.46
CA THR A 278 8.86 -8.52 -4.48
C THR A 278 9.20 -9.03 -3.08
N LEU A 279 9.57 -8.17 -2.13
CA LEU A 279 10.08 -8.58 -0.81
C LEU A 279 9.03 -8.65 0.29
N LEU A 280 7.87 -8.02 0.12
CA LEU A 280 6.75 -8.11 1.06
C LEU A 280 5.65 -9.03 0.52
N ASN A 281 5.09 -8.69 -0.65
CA ASN A 281 3.93 -9.38 -1.18
C ASN A 281 4.27 -10.75 -1.77
N GLY A 282 5.43 -10.87 -2.40
CA GLY A 282 5.91 -12.14 -2.98
C GLY A 282 6.05 -13.25 -1.93
N PRO A 283 6.85 -13.06 -0.87
CA PRO A 283 6.97 -14.06 0.19
C PRO A 283 5.63 -14.43 0.83
N HIS A 284 4.75 -13.46 1.10
CA HIS A 284 3.39 -13.71 1.62
C HIS A 284 2.61 -14.71 0.75
N THR A 285 2.67 -14.54 -0.56
CA THR A 285 1.92 -15.36 -1.51
C THR A 285 2.35 -16.81 -1.49
N VAL A 286 3.65 -17.09 -1.41
CA VAL A 286 4.17 -18.46 -1.43
C VAL A 286 4.29 -19.11 -0.06
N LEU A 287 4.58 -18.32 1.00
CA LEU A 287 4.66 -18.88 2.36
C LEU A 287 3.29 -19.34 2.87
N SER A 288 2.21 -18.72 2.44
CA SER A 288 0.88 -18.96 2.99
C SER A 288 0.36 -20.37 2.74
N PRO A 289 0.33 -20.90 1.51
CA PRO A 289 -0.09 -22.29 1.28
C PRO A 289 0.89 -23.30 1.90
N VAL A 290 2.18 -23.04 1.87
CA VAL A 290 3.21 -23.91 2.50
C VAL A 290 2.96 -23.98 4.01
N THR A 291 2.70 -22.86 4.64
CA THR A 291 2.40 -22.75 6.08
C THR A 291 1.10 -23.48 6.44
N TYR A 292 0.03 -23.16 5.71
CA TYR A 292 -1.29 -23.73 6.01
C TYR A 292 -1.31 -25.26 5.85
N LEU A 293 -0.75 -25.76 4.76
CA LEU A 293 -0.68 -27.21 4.49
C LEU A 293 0.31 -27.94 5.42
N SER A 294 1.16 -27.20 6.12
CA SER A 294 2.01 -27.73 7.19
C SER A 294 1.34 -27.73 8.57
N GLY A 295 0.08 -27.29 8.67
CA GLY A 295 -0.68 -27.29 9.93
C GLY A 295 -0.52 -25.99 10.75
N VAL A 296 0.08 -24.96 10.21
CA VAL A 296 0.29 -23.65 10.85
C VAL A 296 -0.66 -22.62 10.23
N ASN A 297 -1.23 -21.71 11.05
CA ASN A 297 -2.33 -20.84 10.62
C ASN A 297 -1.95 -19.36 10.52
N ILE A 298 -0.91 -18.91 11.21
CA ILE A 298 -0.53 -17.49 11.33
C ILE A 298 0.88 -17.28 10.79
N VAL A 299 1.08 -16.12 10.13
CA VAL A 299 2.38 -15.75 9.54
C VAL A 299 3.48 -15.73 10.60
N ARG A 300 3.24 -15.13 11.77
CA ARG A 300 4.23 -15.08 12.87
C ARG A 300 4.70 -16.46 13.26
N ASP A 301 3.78 -17.40 13.46
CA ASP A 301 4.11 -18.77 13.86
C ASP A 301 4.93 -19.50 12.79
N ALA A 302 4.68 -19.19 11.52
CA ALA A 302 5.50 -19.69 10.41
C ALA A 302 6.95 -19.16 10.47
N CYS A 303 7.11 -17.86 10.73
CA CYS A 303 8.44 -17.26 10.86
C CYS A 303 9.23 -17.84 12.02
N GLU A 304 8.58 -18.13 13.15
CA GLU A 304 9.19 -18.72 14.35
C GLU A 304 9.40 -20.24 14.23
N HIS A 305 8.72 -20.89 13.29
CA HIS A 305 8.84 -22.34 13.10
C HIS A 305 10.21 -22.69 12.52
N PRO A 306 10.94 -23.69 13.09
CA PRO A 306 12.33 -23.96 12.73
C PRO A 306 12.54 -24.39 11.26
N VAL A 307 11.52 -24.95 10.61
CA VAL A 307 11.58 -25.35 9.19
C VAL A 307 10.99 -24.26 8.30
N LEU A 308 9.77 -23.80 8.60
CA LEU A 308 9.08 -22.78 7.79
C LEU A 308 9.82 -21.45 7.81
N GLY A 309 10.42 -21.07 8.92
CA GLY A 309 11.24 -19.85 9.00
C GLY A 309 12.43 -19.87 8.05
N LYS A 310 13.08 -21.02 7.91
CA LYS A 310 14.17 -21.20 6.92
C LYS A 310 13.66 -21.14 5.48
N TYR A 311 12.49 -21.69 5.21
CA TYR A 311 11.86 -21.59 3.90
C TYR A 311 11.56 -20.12 3.54
N ILE A 312 10.97 -19.36 4.46
CA ILE A 312 10.68 -17.93 4.27
C ILE A 312 11.97 -17.15 4.00
N HIS A 313 13.03 -17.41 4.77
CA HIS A 313 14.34 -16.79 4.57
C HIS A 313 14.92 -17.12 3.19
N LYS A 314 14.86 -18.37 2.77
CA LYS A 314 15.33 -18.82 1.45
C LYS A 314 14.63 -18.05 0.33
N VAL A 315 13.30 -18.02 0.35
CA VAL A 315 12.49 -17.33 -0.66
C VAL A 315 12.81 -15.84 -0.70
N GLN A 316 12.87 -15.17 0.46
CA GLN A 316 13.00 -13.72 0.55
C GLN A 316 14.42 -13.24 0.29
N PHE A 317 15.43 -13.81 0.97
CA PHE A 317 16.82 -13.33 0.92
C PHE A 317 17.66 -13.99 -0.16
N GLU A 318 17.50 -15.29 -0.38
CA GLU A 318 18.35 -16.03 -1.31
C GLU A 318 17.81 -16.02 -2.74
N GLU A 319 16.49 -15.84 -2.92
CA GLU A 319 15.86 -15.90 -4.24
C GLU A 319 15.31 -14.54 -4.66
N LEU A 320 14.25 -14.03 -4.05
CA LEU A 320 13.59 -12.79 -4.50
C LEU A 320 14.50 -11.57 -4.42
N MET A 321 15.27 -11.42 -3.35
CA MET A 321 16.19 -10.29 -3.20
C MET A 321 17.22 -10.20 -4.31
N GLN A 322 17.60 -11.35 -4.91
CA GLN A 322 18.55 -11.43 -6.03
C GLN A 322 17.97 -10.95 -7.37
N THR A 323 16.68 -10.70 -7.43
CA THR A 323 15.98 -10.27 -8.66
C THR A 323 15.79 -8.76 -8.77
N LEU A 324 16.19 -8.00 -7.76
CA LEU A 324 16.03 -6.54 -7.68
C LEU A 324 17.32 -5.80 -8.02
N ASN A 325 17.19 -4.51 -8.37
CA ASN A 325 18.29 -3.68 -8.87
C ASN A 325 18.74 -2.58 -7.90
N LEU A 326 18.14 -2.48 -6.71
CA LEU A 326 18.57 -1.55 -5.68
C LEU A 326 19.86 -2.04 -4.98
N PRO A 327 20.60 -1.16 -4.29
CA PRO A 327 21.77 -1.57 -3.51
C PRO A 327 21.45 -2.70 -2.53
N MET A 328 22.35 -3.68 -2.42
CA MET A 328 22.11 -4.89 -1.65
C MET A 328 21.89 -4.61 -0.14
N ASP A 329 22.57 -3.63 0.42
CA ASP A 329 22.40 -3.20 1.81
C ASP A 329 21.00 -2.63 2.07
N GLU A 330 20.46 -1.84 1.14
CA GLU A 330 19.08 -1.31 1.20
C GLU A 330 18.06 -2.45 1.08
N LEU A 331 18.28 -3.40 0.16
CA LEU A 331 17.41 -4.57 -0.01
C LEU A 331 17.40 -5.45 1.24
N GLN A 332 18.58 -5.69 1.82
CA GLN A 332 18.72 -6.50 3.03
C GLN A 332 18.05 -5.84 4.24
N LYS A 333 18.21 -4.53 4.37
CA LYS A 333 17.52 -3.76 5.41
C LYS A 333 16.01 -3.86 5.27
N PHE A 334 15.48 -3.64 4.07
CA PHE A 334 14.05 -3.73 3.81
C PHE A 334 13.49 -5.14 4.05
N ALA A 335 14.19 -6.17 3.59
CA ALA A 335 13.79 -7.56 3.81
C ALA A 335 13.77 -7.91 5.30
N SER A 336 14.75 -7.43 6.07
CA SER A 336 14.80 -7.60 7.53
C SER A 336 13.64 -6.89 8.23
N ASP A 337 13.32 -5.67 7.83
CA ASP A 337 12.17 -4.92 8.34
C ASP A 337 10.84 -5.65 8.03
N VAL A 338 10.72 -6.25 6.85
CA VAL A 338 9.55 -7.07 6.47
C VAL A 338 9.42 -8.30 7.35
N LEU A 339 10.53 -9.00 7.67
CA LEU A 339 10.49 -10.13 8.62
C LEU A 339 10.00 -9.70 9.99
N GLU A 340 10.48 -8.59 10.52
CA GLU A 340 10.00 -8.06 11.81
C GLU A 340 8.50 -7.74 11.78
N ARG A 341 7.98 -7.27 10.64
CA ARG A 341 6.53 -7.06 10.44
C ARG A 341 5.77 -8.39 10.45
N PHE A 342 6.29 -9.42 9.81
CA PHE A 342 5.71 -10.79 9.83
C PHE A 342 5.69 -11.38 11.23
N GLU A 343 6.70 -11.08 12.04
CA GLU A 343 6.85 -11.53 13.42
C GLU A 343 6.15 -10.64 14.45
N ASN A 344 5.36 -9.65 14.02
CA ASN A 344 4.68 -8.72 14.92
C ASN A 344 3.84 -9.45 15.96
N PRO A 345 4.18 -9.36 17.26
CA PRO A 345 3.50 -10.11 18.31
C PRO A 345 2.06 -9.64 18.59
N PHE A 346 1.68 -8.48 18.08
CA PHE A 346 0.35 -7.90 18.27
C PHE A 346 -0.64 -8.21 17.13
N VAL A 347 -0.22 -8.93 16.11
CA VAL A 347 -1.04 -9.26 14.94
C VAL A 347 -1.04 -10.75 14.68
N ASP A 348 -2.22 -11.35 14.68
CA ASP A 348 -2.45 -12.75 14.28
C ASP A 348 -2.89 -12.78 12.83
N HIS A 349 -1.94 -12.59 11.91
CA HIS A 349 -2.22 -12.56 10.48
C HIS A 349 -2.48 -13.97 9.96
N GLN A 350 -3.73 -14.29 9.71
CA GLN A 350 -4.17 -15.59 9.20
C GLN A 350 -3.70 -15.78 7.76
N VAL A 351 -2.98 -16.86 7.49
CA VAL A 351 -2.52 -17.17 6.13
C VAL A 351 -3.66 -17.41 5.15
N THR A 352 -4.81 -17.88 5.62
CA THR A 352 -6.01 -18.06 4.80
C THR A 352 -6.52 -16.77 4.18
N SER A 353 -6.36 -15.62 4.86
CA SER A 353 -6.72 -14.32 4.30
C SER A 353 -5.79 -13.88 3.16
N ILE A 354 -4.55 -14.36 3.17
CA ILE A 354 -3.56 -14.09 2.12
C ILE A 354 -3.82 -14.96 0.89
N MET A 355 -4.29 -16.19 1.09
CA MET A 355 -4.47 -17.20 0.03
C MET A 355 -5.68 -16.98 -0.90
N LEU A 356 -6.42 -15.90 -0.72
CA LEU A 356 -7.46 -15.51 -1.69
C LEU A 356 -6.79 -15.09 -3.00
N ASN A 357 -7.30 -15.60 -4.13
CA ASN A 357 -6.79 -15.28 -5.47
C ASN A 357 -5.27 -15.52 -5.59
N SER A 358 -4.79 -16.69 -5.18
CA SER A 358 -3.35 -16.98 -5.13
C SER A 358 -2.69 -17.02 -6.51
N PHE A 359 -3.38 -17.50 -7.54
CA PHE A 359 -2.80 -17.57 -8.89
C PHE A 359 -2.54 -16.19 -9.51
N PRO A 360 -3.52 -15.25 -9.56
CA PRO A 360 -3.24 -13.88 -10.00
C PRO A 360 -2.18 -13.16 -9.16
N LYS A 361 -2.12 -13.43 -7.88
CA LYS A 361 -1.08 -12.88 -7.01
C LYS A 361 0.31 -13.43 -7.36
N PHE A 362 0.42 -14.73 -7.58
CA PHE A 362 1.71 -15.33 -7.99
C PHE A 362 2.16 -14.78 -9.35
N GLU A 363 1.25 -14.67 -10.30
CA GLU A 363 1.52 -14.13 -11.64
C GLU A 363 2.13 -12.72 -11.55
N THR A 364 1.58 -11.85 -10.72
CA THR A 364 2.04 -10.45 -10.62
C THR A 364 3.20 -10.23 -9.66
N ARG A 365 3.35 -11.07 -8.61
CA ARG A 365 4.29 -10.86 -7.51
C ARG A 365 5.53 -11.73 -7.56
N ASP A 366 5.41 -12.96 -8.03
CA ASP A 366 6.46 -13.98 -7.93
C ASP A 366 6.97 -14.46 -9.29
N LEU A 367 6.11 -14.61 -10.28
CA LEU A 367 6.49 -15.07 -11.62
C LEU A 367 7.58 -14.19 -12.28
N PRO A 368 7.53 -12.86 -12.19
CA PRO A 368 8.63 -12.03 -12.70
C PRO A 368 9.95 -12.36 -12.02
N GLY A 369 9.94 -12.63 -10.71
CA GLY A 369 11.11 -13.06 -9.96
C GLY A 369 11.65 -14.41 -10.42
N VAL A 370 10.78 -15.38 -10.69
CA VAL A 370 11.18 -16.69 -11.24
C VAL A 370 11.94 -16.51 -12.55
N LYS A 371 11.41 -15.71 -13.46
CA LYS A 371 12.03 -15.44 -14.76
C LYS A 371 13.37 -14.72 -14.66
N ILE A 372 13.44 -13.67 -13.84
CA ILE A 372 14.67 -12.89 -13.63
C ILE A 372 15.73 -13.73 -12.94
N TYR A 373 15.34 -14.54 -11.95
CA TYR A 373 16.28 -15.42 -11.26
C TYR A 373 16.87 -16.46 -12.22
N LEU A 374 16.04 -17.09 -13.05
CA LEU A 374 16.49 -18.02 -14.08
C LEU A 374 17.47 -17.36 -15.06
N GLU A 375 17.18 -16.14 -15.51
CA GLU A 375 18.06 -15.38 -16.40
C GLU A 375 19.40 -15.06 -15.74
N ARG A 376 19.39 -14.62 -14.48
CA ARG A 376 20.60 -14.18 -13.76
C ARG A 376 21.46 -15.33 -13.25
N LYS A 377 20.84 -16.42 -12.80
CA LYS A 377 21.52 -17.53 -12.13
C LYS A 377 21.68 -18.77 -13.00
N GLY A 378 20.95 -18.89 -14.10
CA GLY A 378 20.95 -20.07 -14.97
C GLY A 378 20.22 -21.30 -14.38
N GLU A 379 19.51 -21.11 -13.27
CA GLU A 379 18.73 -22.15 -12.60
C GLU A 379 17.44 -21.58 -12.05
N LEU A 380 16.44 -22.43 -11.82
CA LEU A 380 15.17 -22.02 -11.24
C LEU A 380 15.26 -21.81 -9.72
N PRO A 381 14.56 -20.79 -9.17
CA PRO A 381 14.48 -20.59 -7.72
C PRO A 381 13.63 -21.68 -7.07
N GLN A 382 14.27 -22.59 -6.35
CA GLN A 382 13.64 -23.79 -5.79
C GLN A 382 12.50 -23.46 -4.81
N GLY A 383 12.67 -22.46 -3.96
CA GLY A 383 11.68 -22.06 -2.97
C GLY A 383 10.44 -21.43 -3.60
N LEU A 384 10.61 -20.55 -4.59
CA LEU A 384 9.50 -19.92 -5.31
C LEU A 384 8.69 -20.95 -6.10
N VAL A 385 9.37 -21.85 -6.81
CA VAL A 385 8.70 -22.91 -7.59
C VAL A 385 7.99 -23.88 -6.65
N PHE A 386 8.60 -24.24 -5.53
CA PHE A 386 7.94 -25.04 -4.49
C PHE A 386 6.68 -24.35 -3.95
N GLY A 387 6.71 -23.03 -3.76
CA GLY A 387 5.55 -22.21 -3.40
C GLY A 387 4.42 -22.29 -4.43
N LEU A 388 4.75 -22.29 -5.72
CA LEU A 388 3.77 -22.51 -6.79
C LEU A 388 3.15 -23.91 -6.71
N ALA A 389 3.97 -24.95 -6.49
CA ALA A 389 3.47 -26.31 -6.29
C ALA A 389 2.56 -26.40 -5.06
N ALA A 390 2.87 -25.69 -3.99
CA ALA A 390 2.01 -25.58 -2.80
C ALA A 390 0.68 -24.89 -3.09
N ILE A 391 0.66 -23.81 -3.89
CA ILE A 391 -0.57 -23.19 -4.37
C ILE A 391 -1.41 -24.20 -5.15
N ILE A 392 -0.83 -24.89 -6.12
CA ILE A 392 -1.51 -25.90 -6.93
C ILE A 392 -2.10 -26.99 -6.04
N THR A 393 -1.34 -27.47 -5.05
CA THR A 393 -1.80 -28.47 -4.07
C THR A 393 -2.95 -27.95 -3.22
N TYR A 394 -2.91 -26.70 -2.77
CA TYR A 394 -3.98 -26.09 -1.99
C TYR A 394 -5.30 -26.07 -2.77
N TYR A 395 -5.25 -25.82 -4.06
CA TYR A 395 -6.46 -25.81 -4.92
C TYR A 395 -7.06 -27.19 -5.19
N LYS A 396 -6.42 -28.26 -4.75
CA LYS A 396 -7.02 -29.60 -4.72
C LYS A 396 -8.20 -29.66 -3.73
N GLY A 397 -8.16 -28.84 -2.69
CA GLY A 397 -9.20 -28.81 -1.65
C GLY A 397 -9.10 -29.98 -0.68
N GLY A 398 -10.18 -30.22 0.04
CA GLY A 398 -10.27 -31.29 1.02
C GLY A 398 -10.10 -30.78 2.46
N VAL A 399 -9.41 -31.57 3.27
CA VAL A 399 -9.16 -31.27 4.69
C VAL A 399 -7.70 -31.59 5.05
N ARG A 400 -7.16 -30.87 6.00
CA ARG A 400 -5.86 -31.16 6.61
C ARG A 400 -5.98 -32.38 7.57
N GLU A 401 -4.83 -32.89 8.00
CA GLU A 401 -4.79 -33.98 8.99
C GLU A 401 -5.51 -33.65 10.30
N ASP A 402 -5.49 -32.38 10.74
CA ASP A 402 -6.17 -31.89 11.93
C ASP A 402 -7.68 -31.61 11.72
N GLY A 403 -8.20 -31.90 10.51
CA GLY A 403 -9.60 -31.68 10.15
C GLY A 403 -9.95 -30.26 9.70
N ALA A 404 -8.97 -29.35 9.66
CA ALA A 404 -9.22 -28.00 9.15
C ALA A 404 -9.52 -28.02 7.64
N PRO A 405 -10.49 -27.21 7.16
CA PRO A 405 -10.88 -27.23 5.75
C PRO A 405 -9.81 -26.61 4.85
N ILE A 406 -9.61 -27.20 3.67
CA ILE A 406 -8.81 -26.63 2.59
C ILE A 406 -9.81 -26.11 1.55
N GLN A 407 -10.07 -24.80 1.59
CA GLN A 407 -11.12 -24.13 0.81
C GLN A 407 -10.49 -22.99 -0.02
N PRO A 408 -9.94 -23.30 -1.20
CA PRO A 408 -9.46 -22.26 -2.09
C PRO A 408 -10.59 -21.36 -2.57
N ASN A 409 -10.25 -20.08 -2.78
CA ASN A 409 -11.19 -19.08 -3.30
C ASN A 409 -10.46 -18.22 -4.33
N ASP A 410 -10.89 -18.31 -5.57
CA ASP A 410 -10.33 -17.61 -6.72
C ASP A 410 -11.44 -17.41 -7.78
N ASP A 411 -11.08 -16.82 -8.91
CA ASP A 411 -11.93 -16.74 -10.07
C ASP A 411 -12.52 -18.13 -10.43
N GLN A 412 -13.80 -18.18 -10.78
CA GLN A 412 -14.49 -19.44 -11.03
C GLN A 412 -13.85 -20.26 -12.16
N LYS A 413 -13.32 -19.62 -13.19
CA LYS A 413 -12.64 -20.34 -14.29
C LYS A 413 -11.34 -21.02 -13.79
N ILE A 414 -10.63 -20.37 -12.88
CA ILE A 414 -9.44 -20.95 -12.25
C ILE A 414 -9.85 -22.15 -11.38
N MET A 415 -10.89 -21.97 -10.55
CA MET A 415 -11.40 -23.02 -9.69
C MET A 415 -11.85 -24.25 -10.48
N ASP A 416 -12.60 -24.04 -11.55
CA ASP A 416 -13.08 -25.11 -12.41
C ASP A 416 -11.91 -25.84 -13.11
N LYS A 417 -10.91 -25.11 -13.58
CA LYS A 417 -9.73 -25.68 -14.22
C LYS A 417 -8.91 -26.55 -13.28
N LEU A 418 -8.67 -26.09 -12.06
CA LEU A 418 -7.93 -26.87 -11.06
C LEU A 418 -8.70 -28.12 -10.64
N THR A 419 -10.01 -28.04 -10.49
CA THR A 419 -10.88 -29.19 -10.21
C THR A 419 -10.80 -30.24 -11.34
N GLU A 420 -10.89 -29.80 -12.59
CA GLU A 420 -10.77 -30.66 -13.77
C GLU A 420 -9.40 -31.38 -13.79
N LEU A 421 -8.32 -30.63 -13.59
CA LEU A 421 -6.95 -31.18 -13.66
C LEU A 421 -6.67 -32.18 -12.53
N TRP A 422 -7.05 -31.85 -11.30
CA TRP A 422 -6.88 -32.76 -10.17
C TRP A 422 -7.69 -34.05 -10.28
N ALA A 423 -8.86 -34.00 -10.94
CA ALA A 423 -9.68 -35.17 -11.20
C ALA A 423 -9.01 -36.21 -12.11
N ILE A 424 -8.01 -35.81 -12.90
CA ILE A 424 -7.25 -36.73 -13.77
C ILE A 424 -6.36 -37.68 -12.96
N GLY A 425 -5.86 -37.23 -11.80
CA GLY A 425 -5.02 -38.06 -10.91
C GLY A 425 -3.58 -38.24 -11.38
N ASP A 426 -3.09 -37.38 -12.25
CA ASP A 426 -1.71 -37.44 -12.82
C ASP A 426 -1.04 -36.06 -12.64
N THR A 427 0.01 -36.01 -11.81
CA THR A 427 0.72 -34.75 -11.49
C THR A 427 1.42 -34.15 -12.70
N GLN A 428 1.83 -34.93 -13.69
CA GLN A 428 2.39 -34.43 -14.95
C GLN A 428 1.32 -33.58 -15.67
N LYS A 429 0.10 -34.10 -15.78
CA LYS A 429 -1.00 -33.42 -16.45
C LYS A 429 -1.48 -32.21 -15.65
N VAL A 430 -1.46 -32.29 -14.33
CA VAL A 430 -1.75 -31.14 -13.47
C VAL A 430 -0.74 -30.01 -13.71
N ALA A 431 0.56 -30.32 -13.65
CA ALA A 431 1.62 -29.34 -13.90
C ALA A 431 1.49 -28.70 -15.29
N GLU A 432 1.40 -29.52 -16.34
CA GLU A 432 1.26 -29.05 -17.73
C GLU A 432 0.00 -28.22 -17.92
N GLY A 433 -1.12 -28.67 -17.38
CA GLY A 433 -2.43 -28.00 -17.53
C GLY A 433 -2.49 -26.66 -16.80
N VAL A 434 -1.91 -26.55 -15.61
CA VAL A 434 -1.84 -25.28 -14.87
C VAL A 434 -0.89 -24.30 -15.57
N LEU A 435 0.33 -24.74 -15.90
CA LEU A 435 1.35 -23.88 -16.50
C LEU A 435 1.00 -23.45 -17.94
N GLY A 436 0.20 -24.23 -18.64
CA GLY A 436 -0.33 -23.89 -19.95
C GLY A 436 -1.66 -23.13 -19.93
N PHE A 437 -2.21 -22.79 -18.77
CA PHE A 437 -3.48 -22.11 -18.66
C PHE A 437 -3.34 -20.61 -18.93
N ASP A 438 -3.47 -20.20 -20.16
CA ASP A 438 -3.30 -18.84 -20.67
C ASP A 438 -4.17 -17.81 -19.92
N TYR A 439 -5.33 -18.21 -19.41
CA TYR A 439 -6.21 -17.35 -18.63
C TYR A 439 -5.54 -16.77 -17.36
N ILE A 440 -4.61 -17.52 -16.76
CA ILE A 440 -3.83 -17.03 -15.60
C ILE A 440 -2.60 -16.25 -16.07
N TRP A 441 -1.77 -16.88 -16.92
CA TRP A 441 -0.42 -16.40 -17.18
C TRP A 441 -0.30 -15.52 -18.41
N HIS A 442 -1.32 -15.47 -19.26
CA HIS A 442 -1.30 -14.79 -20.57
C HIS A 442 -0.21 -15.30 -21.53
N GLU A 443 0.31 -16.48 -21.22
CA GLU A 443 1.34 -17.20 -21.98
C GLU A 443 1.34 -18.69 -21.59
N ASP A 444 2.02 -19.52 -22.36
CA ASP A 444 2.25 -20.93 -22.02
C ASP A 444 3.60 -21.10 -21.30
N LEU A 445 3.56 -21.17 -19.96
CA LEU A 445 4.78 -21.29 -19.14
C LEU A 445 5.55 -22.59 -19.39
N ASN A 446 4.90 -23.64 -19.90
CA ASN A 446 5.59 -24.86 -20.31
C ASN A 446 6.65 -24.59 -21.41
N LYS A 447 6.42 -23.56 -22.22
CA LYS A 447 7.30 -23.18 -23.33
C LYS A 447 8.22 -22.01 -22.98
N THR A 448 7.71 -21.05 -22.21
CA THR A 448 8.42 -19.78 -21.96
C THR A 448 9.38 -19.82 -20.80
N VAL A 449 9.21 -20.79 -19.87
CA VAL A 449 10.11 -20.96 -18.70
C VAL A 449 10.70 -22.36 -18.70
N PRO A 450 11.90 -22.54 -19.28
CA PRO A 450 12.56 -23.84 -19.37
C PRO A 450 12.74 -24.52 -18.01
N GLY A 451 12.37 -25.80 -17.91
CA GLY A 451 12.52 -26.59 -16.70
C GLY A 451 11.45 -26.41 -15.64
N LEU A 452 10.54 -25.44 -15.80
CA LEU A 452 9.52 -25.15 -14.79
C LEU A 452 8.53 -26.31 -14.63
N THR A 453 8.07 -26.89 -15.72
CA THR A 453 7.10 -28.00 -15.70
C THR A 453 7.64 -29.20 -14.93
N GLU A 454 8.88 -29.59 -15.21
CA GLU A 454 9.56 -30.71 -14.56
C GLU A 454 9.75 -30.46 -13.06
N LEU A 455 10.13 -29.24 -12.67
CA LEU A 455 10.34 -28.90 -11.27
C LEU A 455 9.00 -28.82 -10.51
N VAL A 456 7.97 -28.23 -11.08
CA VAL A 456 6.62 -28.20 -10.49
C VAL A 456 6.09 -29.62 -10.29
N LYS A 457 6.20 -30.47 -11.30
CA LYS A 457 5.82 -31.88 -11.17
C LYS A 457 6.57 -32.59 -10.05
N LYS A 458 7.88 -32.43 -10.01
CA LYS A 458 8.72 -33.00 -8.95
C LYS A 458 8.27 -32.58 -7.56
N ASP A 459 7.98 -31.29 -7.40
CA ASP A 459 7.53 -30.72 -6.11
C ASP A 459 6.12 -31.19 -5.74
N LEU A 460 5.20 -31.32 -6.72
CA LEU A 460 3.87 -31.92 -6.49
C LEU A 460 3.99 -33.38 -6.02
N ASP A 461 4.81 -34.17 -6.65
CA ASP A 461 5.06 -35.56 -6.25
C ASP A 461 5.65 -35.65 -4.85
N LEU A 462 6.63 -34.82 -4.55
CA LEU A 462 7.27 -34.72 -3.24
C LEU A 462 6.27 -34.38 -2.12
N ILE A 463 5.40 -33.40 -2.36
CA ILE A 463 4.36 -32.99 -1.40
C ILE A 463 3.36 -34.15 -1.19
N GLN A 464 2.94 -34.82 -2.25
CA GLN A 464 2.00 -35.96 -2.13
C GLN A 464 2.60 -37.14 -1.40
N GLU A 465 3.88 -37.42 -1.64
CA GLU A 465 4.58 -38.59 -1.05
C GLU A 465 4.91 -38.37 0.43
N LYS A 466 5.44 -37.17 0.77
CA LYS A 466 6.02 -36.93 2.11
C LYS A 466 5.14 -36.05 3.00
N GLY A 467 4.12 -35.40 2.46
CA GLY A 467 3.41 -34.29 3.11
C GLY A 467 4.19 -32.98 3.03
N MET A 468 3.50 -31.86 3.30
CA MET A 468 4.04 -30.53 3.06
C MET A 468 5.30 -30.23 3.87
N LEU A 469 5.27 -30.44 5.19
CA LEU A 469 6.39 -30.07 6.06
C LEU A 469 7.68 -30.87 5.74
N GLU A 470 7.54 -32.18 5.52
CA GLU A 470 8.70 -32.99 5.14
C GLU A 470 9.21 -32.67 3.73
N ALA A 471 8.32 -32.32 2.82
CA ALA A 471 8.71 -31.87 1.48
C ALA A 471 9.53 -30.56 1.55
N VAL A 472 9.13 -29.59 2.40
CA VAL A 472 9.89 -28.36 2.62
C VAL A 472 11.32 -28.66 3.07
N LYS A 473 11.50 -29.57 4.03
CA LYS A 473 12.84 -29.97 4.51
C LYS A 473 13.75 -30.45 3.38
N THR A 474 13.17 -31.08 2.36
CA THR A 474 13.94 -31.64 1.24
C THR A 474 14.53 -30.57 0.32
N ILE A 475 13.91 -29.38 0.26
CA ILE A 475 14.34 -28.27 -0.61
C ILE A 475 15.22 -27.25 0.11
N LEU A 476 15.37 -27.36 1.43
CA LEU A 476 16.25 -26.52 2.24
C LEU A 476 17.67 -27.08 2.27
#